data_8104a8a9ec498424bd5b96f1b859b2be
#
_entry.id   8104a8a9ec498424bd5b96f1b859b2be
#
_cell.length_a   1.000
_cell.length_b   1.000
_cell.length_c   1.000
_cell.angle_alpha   90.00
_cell.angle_beta   90.00
_cell.angle_gamma   90.00
#
_symmetry.space_group_name_H-M   'P 1'
#
loop_
_entity.id
_entity.type
_entity.pdbx_description
1 polymer ?
#
loop_
_entity_poly.entity_id
_entity_poly.type
_entity_poly.pdbx_seq_one_letter_code
_entity_poly.pdbx_strand_id
1 'polypeptide(L)'
;MISRVINRLRTQRSVDAIEIAPVGWAEHREGVDKLLRSFYAVPKDKRVRLAKKTSNLFRGRSGEQVGLDVSGLGGVIEIDPIAKTAEVQGMCTYEDLVDATLPHGLMPFVVPQLKTITLGGAVTGMGVESTSFRNGLPHESVIEMDVLTGTGEILTCSREENVDLFRLFPN
;
A
#
# COMPACT_ATOMS: atom_id res chain seq x y z
N MET A 1 -5.29 -1.56 -3.15
CA MET A 1 -4.93 -0.14 -2.99
C MET A 1 -3.64 0.12 -3.73
N ILE A 2 -3.67 1.00 -4.70
CA ILE A 2 -2.54 1.54 -5.46
C ILE A 2 -2.41 2.98 -5.03
N SER A 3 -1.24 3.46 -4.67
CA SER A 3 -1.08 4.86 -4.27
C SER A 3 0.19 5.49 -4.84
N ARG A 4 0.11 6.76 -5.18
CA ARG A 4 1.21 7.57 -5.72
C ARG A 4 1.79 8.47 -4.65
N VAL A 5 3.03 8.26 -4.26
CA VAL A 5 3.67 9.00 -3.15
C VAL A 5 5.17 9.14 -3.33
N ILE A 6 5.73 10.35 -3.53
CA ILE A 6 7.22 10.51 -3.39
C ILE A 6 7.73 11.96 -3.23
N ASN A 7 8.91 12.12 -2.55
CA ASN A 7 9.67 13.36 -2.38
C ASN A 7 11.17 13.19 -2.75
N ARG A 8 11.88 14.28 -3.07
CA ARG A 8 13.28 14.26 -3.53
C ARG A 8 14.28 14.38 -2.39
N LEU A 9 15.22 13.43 -2.29
CA LEU A 9 16.41 13.54 -1.43
C LEU A 9 17.60 14.11 -2.20
N ARG A 10 18.36 14.97 -1.51
CA ARG A 10 19.64 15.53 -1.99
C ARG A 10 20.76 14.90 -1.16
N THR A 11 21.27 13.72 -1.58
CA THR A 11 22.53 13.19 -1.03
C THR A 11 23.19 12.21 -2.00
N GLN A 12 24.43 12.52 -2.37
CA GLN A 12 25.35 11.56 -2.94
C GLN A 12 25.91 10.67 -1.81
N ARG A 13 25.49 9.42 -1.76
CA ARG A 13 26.28 8.31 -1.21
C ARG A 13 25.90 7.06 -1.97
N SER A 14 26.89 6.42 -2.60
CA SER A 14 26.78 5.05 -3.06
C SER A 14 26.61 4.14 -1.83
N VAL A 15 25.38 3.80 -1.54
CA VAL A 15 25.06 2.60 -0.79
C VAL A 15 24.86 1.54 -1.86
N ASP A 16 25.41 0.34 -1.68
CA ASP A 16 25.01 -0.81 -2.49
C ASP A 16 23.53 -1.08 -2.19
N ALA A 17 22.67 -0.32 -2.83
CA ALA A 17 21.23 -0.45 -2.69
C ALA A 17 20.85 -1.76 -3.37
N ILE A 18 20.18 -2.63 -2.65
CA ILE A 18 19.48 -3.76 -3.25
C ILE A 18 18.41 -3.13 -4.13
N GLU A 19 18.61 -3.18 -5.44
CA GLU A 19 17.66 -2.66 -6.42
C GLU A 19 16.47 -3.62 -6.47
N ILE A 20 15.35 -3.24 -5.87
CA ILE A 20 14.10 -3.98 -5.98
C ILE A 20 13.45 -3.55 -7.30
N ALA A 21 13.43 -4.46 -8.27
CA ALA A 21 12.76 -4.21 -9.54
C ALA A 21 11.24 -4.10 -9.34
N PRO A 22 10.58 -3.13 -10.02
CA PRO A 22 9.13 -3.06 -10.06
C PRO A 22 8.50 -4.36 -10.55
N VAL A 23 7.40 -4.78 -9.92
CA VAL A 23 6.67 -6.01 -10.30
C VAL A 23 5.94 -5.88 -11.63
N GLY A 24 5.56 -4.67 -12.01
CA GLY A 24 4.83 -4.40 -13.25
C GLY A 24 3.32 -4.69 -13.17
N TRP A 25 2.62 -4.22 -14.19
CA TRP A 25 1.15 -4.29 -14.25
C TRP A 25 0.61 -5.71 -14.51
N ALA A 26 1.39 -6.61 -15.12
CA ALA A 26 0.97 -7.99 -15.37
C ALA A 26 0.84 -8.76 -14.05
N GLU A 27 1.88 -8.75 -13.24
CA GLU A 27 1.90 -9.38 -11.90
C GLU A 27 0.88 -8.73 -10.97
N HIS A 28 0.68 -7.41 -11.09
CA HIS A 28 -0.36 -6.73 -10.32
C HIS A 28 -1.75 -7.29 -10.64
N ARG A 29 -2.11 -7.41 -11.93
CA ARG A 29 -3.40 -7.99 -12.34
C ARG A 29 -3.57 -9.42 -11.83
N GLU A 30 -2.54 -10.26 -11.89
CA GLU A 30 -2.59 -11.61 -11.33
C GLU A 30 -2.84 -11.60 -9.82
N GLY A 31 -2.22 -10.68 -9.09
CA GLY A 31 -2.43 -10.48 -7.65
C GLY A 31 -3.87 -10.08 -7.34
N VAL A 32 -4.44 -9.16 -8.12
CA VAL A 32 -5.85 -8.75 -8.02
C VAL A 32 -6.78 -9.93 -8.28
N ASP A 33 -6.52 -10.72 -9.32
CA ASP A 33 -7.32 -11.91 -9.64
C ASP A 33 -7.29 -12.96 -8.53
N LYS A 34 -6.14 -13.16 -7.87
CA LYS A 34 -6.03 -14.04 -6.69
C LYS A 34 -6.88 -13.53 -5.54
N LEU A 35 -6.79 -12.23 -5.27
CA LEU A 35 -7.60 -11.60 -4.23
C LEU A 35 -9.10 -11.77 -4.50
N LEU A 36 -9.56 -11.46 -5.71
CA LEU A 36 -10.96 -11.58 -6.11
C LEU A 36 -11.46 -13.04 -6.03
N ARG A 37 -10.69 -14.00 -6.54
CA ARG A 37 -11.06 -15.42 -6.41
C ARG A 37 -11.21 -15.83 -4.94
N SER A 38 -10.29 -15.40 -4.08
CA SER A 38 -10.37 -15.69 -2.64
C SER A 38 -11.56 -15.01 -1.98
N PHE A 39 -11.90 -13.78 -2.41
CA PHE A 39 -13.07 -13.04 -1.91
C PHE A 39 -14.39 -13.74 -2.27
N TYR A 40 -14.57 -14.11 -3.54
CA TYR A 40 -15.79 -14.78 -3.99
C TYR A 40 -15.93 -16.22 -3.46
N ALA A 41 -14.85 -16.82 -2.99
CA ALA A 41 -14.90 -18.13 -2.31
C ALA A 41 -15.33 -18.05 -0.84
N VAL A 42 -15.43 -16.84 -0.26
CA VAL A 42 -15.85 -16.67 1.13
C VAL A 42 -17.35 -16.92 1.28
N PRO A 43 -17.79 -17.79 2.21
CA PRO A 43 -19.20 -17.92 2.54
C PRO A 43 -19.77 -16.58 3.07
N LYS A 44 -21.01 -16.25 2.66
CA LYS A 44 -21.65 -14.95 2.98
C LYS A 44 -21.81 -14.68 4.48
N ASP A 45 -21.84 -15.70 5.29
CA ASP A 45 -21.97 -15.63 6.75
C ASP A 45 -20.61 -15.50 7.48
N LYS A 46 -19.51 -15.54 6.76
CA LYS A 46 -18.17 -15.49 7.35
C LYS A 46 -17.56 -14.09 7.30
N ARG A 47 -16.84 -13.76 8.37
CA ARG A 47 -16.01 -12.55 8.42
C ARG A 47 -14.70 -12.80 7.67
N VAL A 48 -14.19 -11.76 7.03
CA VAL A 48 -12.93 -11.79 6.29
C VAL A 48 -11.81 -11.09 7.05
N ARG A 49 -10.59 -11.48 6.77
CA ARG A 49 -9.36 -10.79 7.14
C ARG A 49 -8.36 -10.90 6.00
N LEU A 50 -7.34 -10.07 6.00
CA LEU A 50 -6.23 -10.26 5.06
C LEU A 50 -5.33 -11.43 5.51
N ALA A 51 -5.04 -12.37 4.61
CA ALA A 51 -4.14 -13.50 4.87
C ALA A 51 -2.69 -13.02 4.70
N LYS A 52 -2.22 -12.20 5.64
CA LYS A 52 -0.86 -11.65 5.63
C LYS A 52 -0.16 -11.85 6.96
N LYS A 53 1.18 -11.87 6.94
CA LYS A 53 1.98 -11.63 8.13
C LYS A 53 1.73 -10.17 8.54
N THR A 54 1.54 -9.91 9.81
CA THR A 54 1.30 -8.55 10.31
C THR A 54 2.31 -8.20 11.36
N SER A 55 2.76 -6.95 11.37
CA SER A 55 3.55 -6.35 12.45
C SER A 55 2.70 -5.98 13.68
N ASN A 56 1.37 -6.05 13.59
CA ASN A 56 0.50 -5.72 14.71
C ASN A 56 0.45 -6.86 15.73
N LEU A 57 1.31 -6.78 16.72
CA LEU A 57 1.48 -7.79 17.79
C LEU A 57 0.36 -7.76 18.85
N PHE A 58 -0.44 -6.69 18.89
CA PHE A 58 -1.37 -6.43 20.00
C PHE A 58 -2.83 -6.81 19.69
N ARG A 59 -3.15 -7.18 18.45
CA ARG A 59 -4.51 -7.61 18.09
C ARG A 59 -4.63 -9.13 18.17
N GLY A 60 -5.47 -9.60 19.08
CA GLY A 60 -5.91 -11.00 19.09
C GLY A 60 -6.58 -11.38 17.77
N ARG A 61 -6.25 -12.54 17.23
CA ARG A 61 -6.87 -13.07 16.01
C ARG A 61 -7.87 -14.13 16.41
N SER A 62 -9.16 -13.96 16.06
CA SER A 62 -10.12 -15.05 16.16
C SER A 62 -9.91 -16.04 15.01
N GLY A 63 -9.94 -17.34 15.30
CA GLY A 63 -9.76 -18.40 14.30
C GLY A 63 -10.91 -18.56 13.29
N GLU A 64 -12.00 -17.82 13.47
CA GLU A 64 -13.23 -17.96 12.67
C GLU A 64 -13.25 -17.10 11.38
N GLN A 65 -12.22 -16.32 11.13
CA GLN A 65 -12.16 -15.42 9.97
C GLN A 65 -11.51 -16.10 8.77
N VAL A 66 -12.11 -15.94 7.58
CA VAL A 66 -11.52 -16.40 6.32
C VAL A 66 -10.47 -15.42 5.83
N GLY A 67 -9.30 -15.93 5.49
CA GLY A 67 -8.19 -15.11 4.97
C GLY A 67 -8.35 -14.83 3.48
N LEU A 68 -8.38 -13.56 3.08
CA LEU A 68 -8.27 -13.15 1.68
C LEU A 68 -6.82 -13.26 1.22
N ASP A 69 -6.60 -13.85 0.05
CA ASP A 69 -5.26 -14.00 -0.52
C ASP A 69 -4.74 -12.67 -1.08
N VAL A 70 -3.78 -12.10 -0.41
CA VAL A 70 -3.09 -10.86 -0.80
C VAL A 70 -1.62 -11.08 -1.14
N SER A 71 -1.21 -12.33 -1.36
CA SER A 71 0.20 -12.70 -1.56
C SER A 71 0.83 -12.08 -2.81
N GLY A 72 0.02 -11.73 -3.81
CA GLY A 72 0.48 -11.07 -5.04
C GLY A 72 0.40 -9.54 -5.02
N LEU A 73 0.19 -8.91 -3.86
CA LEU A 73 -0.07 -7.46 -3.76
C LEU A 73 0.95 -6.75 -2.86
N GLY A 74 2.21 -7.17 -2.88
CA GLY A 74 3.26 -6.71 -1.97
C GLY A 74 4.37 -5.89 -2.60
N GLY A 75 4.30 -5.49 -3.86
CA GLY A 75 5.38 -4.81 -4.57
C GLY A 75 5.09 -3.36 -4.97
N VAL A 76 6.09 -2.73 -5.56
CA VAL A 76 5.97 -1.48 -6.32
C VAL A 76 5.69 -1.86 -7.77
N ILE A 77 4.65 -1.31 -8.39
CA ILE A 77 4.24 -1.65 -9.75
C ILE A 77 5.08 -0.87 -10.76
N GLU A 78 5.18 0.44 -10.55
CA GLU A 78 5.87 1.36 -11.44
C GLU A 78 6.33 2.60 -10.65
N ILE A 79 7.42 3.21 -11.09
CA ILE A 79 7.93 4.48 -10.56
C ILE A 79 8.07 5.45 -11.72
N ASP A 80 7.51 6.65 -11.56
CA ASP A 80 7.77 7.79 -12.45
C ASP A 80 8.70 8.79 -11.74
N PRO A 81 9.99 8.78 -12.08
CA PRO A 81 10.95 9.68 -11.45
C PRO A 81 10.78 11.15 -11.89
N ILE A 82 10.11 11.40 -13.01
CA ILE A 82 9.85 12.75 -13.54
C ILE A 82 8.67 13.36 -12.77
N ALA A 83 7.52 12.66 -12.74
CA ALA A 83 6.36 13.05 -11.95
C ALA A 83 6.59 12.91 -10.44
N LYS A 84 7.61 12.16 -10.04
CA LYS A 84 7.93 11.79 -8.64
C LYS A 84 6.76 11.07 -7.97
N THR A 85 6.22 10.10 -8.67
CA THR A 85 5.11 9.26 -8.19
C THR A 85 5.48 7.79 -8.29
N ALA A 86 4.78 6.95 -7.53
CA ALA A 86 4.89 5.49 -7.64
C ALA A 86 3.50 4.86 -7.57
N GLU A 87 3.28 3.86 -8.41
CA GLU A 87 2.15 2.94 -8.33
C GLU A 87 2.54 1.78 -7.40
N VAL A 88 1.80 1.61 -6.32
CA VAL A 88 2.23 0.72 -5.22
C VAL A 88 1.08 -0.15 -4.75
N GLN A 89 1.35 -1.43 -4.59
CA GLN A 89 0.39 -2.39 -4.06
C GLN A 89 0.19 -2.21 -2.55
N GLY A 90 -1.02 -2.39 -2.06
CA GLY A 90 -1.37 -2.07 -0.67
C GLY A 90 -0.66 -2.91 0.40
N MET A 91 -0.10 -4.07 0.03
CA MET A 91 0.68 -4.91 0.94
C MET A 91 2.20 -4.69 0.80
N CYS A 92 2.64 -3.78 -0.06
CA CYS A 92 4.03 -3.36 -0.15
C CYS A 92 4.49 -2.80 1.20
N THR A 93 5.61 -3.27 1.70
CA THR A 93 6.19 -2.74 2.94
C THR A 93 6.86 -1.39 2.66
N TYR A 94 7.04 -0.57 3.68
CA TYR A 94 7.82 0.66 3.52
C TYR A 94 9.30 0.38 3.28
N GLU A 95 9.82 -0.77 3.73
CA GLU A 95 11.16 -1.23 3.37
C GLU A 95 11.28 -1.39 1.85
N ASP A 96 10.41 -2.20 1.25
CA ASP A 96 10.43 -2.46 -0.20
C ASP A 96 10.16 -1.18 -1.01
N LEU A 97 9.25 -0.31 -0.53
CA LEU A 97 8.95 0.96 -1.19
C LEU A 97 10.15 1.92 -1.16
N VAL A 98 10.84 2.02 -0.04
CA VAL A 98 12.04 2.86 0.09
C VAL A 98 13.15 2.30 -0.79
N ASP A 99 13.41 0.99 -0.72
CA ASP A 99 14.47 0.35 -1.51
C ASP A 99 14.23 0.48 -3.02
N ALA A 100 12.97 0.42 -3.46
CA ALA A 100 12.62 0.65 -4.86
C ALA A 100 12.76 2.12 -5.30
N THR A 101 12.54 3.09 -4.41
CA THR A 101 12.51 4.52 -4.78
C THR A 101 13.86 5.21 -4.62
N LEU A 102 14.71 4.77 -3.69
CA LEU A 102 16.03 5.34 -3.43
C LEU A 102 16.96 5.39 -4.65
N PRO A 103 17.04 4.36 -5.53
CA PRO A 103 17.85 4.41 -6.74
C PRO A 103 17.48 5.57 -7.67
N HIS A 104 16.21 6.03 -7.62
CA HIS A 104 15.71 7.18 -8.38
C HIS A 104 15.92 8.52 -7.64
N GLY A 105 16.58 8.52 -6.48
CA GLY A 105 16.75 9.71 -5.63
C GLY A 105 15.44 10.20 -5.00
N LEU A 106 14.49 9.29 -4.79
CA LEU A 106 13.16 9.54 -4.28
C LEU A 106 12.92 8.78 -2.98
N MET A 107 12.00 9.29 -2.16
CA MET A 107 11.58 8.65 -0.92
C MET A 107 10.12 9.03 -0.60
N PRO A 108 9.32 8.17 0.04
CA PRO A 108 7.99 8.53 0.52
C PRO A 108 8.05 9.75 1.46
N PHE A 109 7.02 10.60 1.43
CA PHE A 109 6.93 11.79 2.30
C PHE A 109 6.99 11.45 3.78
N VAL A 110 6.37 10.34 4.15
CA VAL A 110 6.29 9.84 5.52
C VAL A 110 6.68 8.38 5.51
N VAL A 111 7.69 8.02 6.31
CA VAL A 111 8.19 6.64 6.42
C VAL A 111 7.97 6.18 7.86
N PRO A 112 7.17 5.13 8.09
CA PRO A 112 6.98 4.55 9.40
C PRO A 112 8.28 4.04 10.03
N GLN A 113 8.38 4.16 11.34
CA GLN A 113 9.53 3.68 12.10
C GLN A 113 9.72 2.16 11.96
N LEU A 114 8.62 1.41 11.88
CA LEU A 114 8.67 -0.02 11.63
C LEU A 114 8.60 -0.30 10.13
N LYS A 115 9.73 -0.66 9.54
CA LYS A 115 9.90 -0.89 8.11
C LYS A 115 8.97 -1.95 7.51
N THR A 116 8.46 -2.87 8.33
CA THR A 116 7.51 -3.94 7.93
C THR A 116 6.05 -3.49 7.87
N ILE A 117 5.75 -2.24 8.23
CA ILE A 117 4.41 -1.67 8.02
C ILE A 117 4.15 -1.60 6.52
N THR A 118 2.97 -2.06 6.11
CA THR A 118 2.54 -1.98 4.71
C THR A 118 1.95 -0.61 4.40
N LEU A 119 2.11 -0.16 3.15
CA LEU A 119 1.53 1.11 2.70
C LEU A 119 0.02 1.17 2.99
N GLY A 120 -0.74 0.12 2.63
CA GLY A 120 -2.15 0.04 2.93
C GLY A 120 -2.48 0.12 4.41
N GLY A 121 -1.64 -0.48 5.25
CA GLY A 121 -1.80 -0.41 6.70
C GLY A 121 -1.56 0.99 7.26
N ALA A 122 -0.57 1.71 6.76
CA ALA A 122 -0.28 3.08 7.19
C ALA A 122 -1.36 4.07 6.71
N VAL A 123 -1.85 3.91 5.48
CA VAL A 123 -2.92 4.75 4.92
C VAL A 123 -4.22 4.56 5.68
N THR A 124 -4.68 3.32 5.89
CA THR A 124 -5.92 3.04 6.62
C THR A 124 -5.82 3.31 8.12
N GLY A 125 -4.62 3.21 8.68
CA GLY A 125 -4.39 3.44 10.11
C GLY A 125 -4.04 4.88 10.46
N MET A 126 -4.03 5.80 9.51
CA MET A 126 -3.65 7.20 9.70
C MET A 126 -2.35 7.35 10.51
N GLY A 127 -1.31 6.60 10.11
CA GLY A 127 -0.03 6.58 10.82
C GLY A 127 0.55 7.99 11.01
N VAL A 128 1.10 8.26 12.19
CA VAL A 128 1.79 9.52 12.50
C VAL A 128 3.26 9.21 12.74
N GLU A 129 4.14 9.90 12.04
CA GLU A 129 5.59 9.71 12.12
C GLU A 129 6.32 11.04 12.32
N SER A 130 7.63 10.97 12.56
CA SER A 130 8.44 12.17 12.88
C SER A 130 8.41 13.26 11.82
N THR A 131 8.14 12.92 10.56
CA THR A 131 8.04 13.90 9.45
C THR A 131 6.61 14.42 9.22
N SER A 132 5.61 13.85 9.90
CA SER A 132 4.20 14.20 9.69
C SER A 132 3.89 15.67 10.01
N PHE A 133 4.61 16.30 10.93
CA PHE A 133 4.41 17.72 11.21
C PHE A 133 4.69 18.62 10.00
N ARG A 134 5.49 18.16 9.02
CA ARG A 134 5.84 18.87 7.79
C ARG A 134 5.09 18.33 6.58
N ASN A 135 4.95 17.02 6.49
CA ASN A 135 4.55 16.32 5.28
C ASN A 135 3.13 15.74 5.36
N GLY A 136 2.43 15.94 6.49
CA GLY A 136 1.13 15.33 6.71
C GLY A 136 1.22 13.84 7.08
N LEU A 137 0.09 13.17 7.06
CA LEU A 137 -0.01 11.74 7.35
C LEU A 137 0.17 10.91 6.06
N PRO A 138 0.48 9.60 6.14
CA PRO A 138 0.68 8.77 4.95
C PRO A 138 -0.45 8.86 3.92
N HIS A 139 -1.71 8.87 4.35
CA HIS A 139 -2.86 8.95 3.45
C HIS A 139 -2.96 10.29 2.71
N GLU A 140 -2.44 11.39 3.27
CA GLU A 140 -2.49 12.72 2.64
C GLU A 140 -1.55 12.82 1.42
N SER A 141 -0.59 11.90 1.30
CA SER A 141 0.30 11.78 0.15
C SER A 141 -0.23 10.87 -0.96
N VAL A 142 -1.37 10.21 -0.72
CA VAL A 142 -2.06 9.38 -1.73
C VAL A 142 -2.81 10.30 -2.71
N ILE A 143 -2.57 10.10 -3.99
CA ILE A 143 -3.26 10.83 -5.06
C ILE A 143 -4.53 10.09 -5.47
N GLU A 144 -4.42 8.78 -5.63
CA GLU A 144 -5.48 7.89 -6.09
C GLU A 144 -5.28 6.50 -5.48
N MET A 145 -6.34 5.75 -5.30
CA MET A 145 -6.28 4.36 -4.83
C MET A 145 -7.43 3.52 -5.35
N ASP A 146 -7.14 2.25 -5.63
CA ASP A 146 -8.16 1.23 -5.88
C ASP A 146 -8.53 0.53 -4.59
N VAL A 147 -9.82 0.42 -4.32
CA VAL A 147 -10.39 -0.17 -3.11
C VAL A 147 -11.30 -1.34 -3.46
N LEU A 148 -10.99 -2.53 -2.96
CA LEU A 148 -11.92 -3.65 -2.98
C LEU A 148 -13.00 -3.41 -1.91
N THR A 149 -14.24 -3.29 -2.34
CA THR A 149 -15.39 -3.07 -1.48
C THR A 149 -15.94 -4.38 -0.90
N GLY A 150 -16.82 -4.28 0.08
CA GLY A 150 -17.53 -5.44 0.64
C GLY A 150 -18.50 -6.12 -0.34
N THR A 151 -18.84 -5.48 -1.46
CA THR A 151 -19.64 -6.06 -2.55
C THR A 151 -18.81 -6.86 -3.56
N GLY A 152 -17.49 -6.78 -3.48
CA GLY A 152 -16.57 -7.44 -4.41
C GLY A 152 -16.19 -6.58 -5.61
N GLU A 153 -16.62 -5.33 -5.65
CA GLU A 153 -16.23 -4.36 -6.68
C GLU A 153 -14.91 -3.70 -6.32
N ILE A 154 -14.09 -3.43 -7.31
CA ILE A 154 -12.91 -2.58 -7.17
C ILE A 154 -13.30 -1.20 -7.67
N LEU A 155 -13.21 -0.22 -6.79
CA LEU A 155 -13.50 1.18 -7.10
C LEU A 155 -12.22 2.00 -7.04
N THR A 156 -11.92 2.69 -8.13
CA THR A 156 -10.90 3.74 -8.13
C THR A 156 -11.46 4.96 -7.41
N CYS A 157 -10.68 5.51 -6.48
CA CYS A 157 -11.07 6.70 -5.75
C CYS A 157 -9.93 7.70 -5.61
N SER A 158 -10.27 8.98 -5.72
CA SER A 158 -9.36 10.11 -5.67
C SER A 158 -10.07 11.34 -5.09
N ARG A 159 -9.42 12.50 -5.18
CA ARG A 159 -10.05 13.79 -4.84
C ARG A 159 -11.16 14.21 -5.80
N GLU A 160 -11.25 13.57 -6.98
CA GLU A 160 -12.18 13.91 -8.06
C GLU A 160 -13.15 12.77 -8.36
N GLU A 161 -12.80 11.52 -8.05
CA GLU A 161 -13.59 10.33 -8.30
C GLU A 161 -13.85 9.56 -7.00
N ASN A 162 -15.09 9.10 -6.79
CA ASN A 162 -15.51 8.40 -5.56
C ASN A 162 -15.02 9.10 -4.29
N VAL A 163 -15.20 10.43 -4.24
CA VAL A 163 -14.59 11.36 -3.27
C VAL A 163 -14.88 10.96 -1.82
N ASP A 164 -16.11 10.52 -1.54
CA ASP A 164 -16.49 10.12 -0.18
C ASP A 164 -15.73 8.87 0.26
N LEU A 165 -15.58 7.88 -0.63
CA LEU A 165 -14.78 6.70 -0.35
C LEU A 165 -13.31 7.07 -0.11
N PHE A 166 -12.76 7.97 -0.94
CA PHE A 166 -11.39 8.44 -0.80
C PHE A 166 -11.12 9.12 0.54
N ARG A 167 -12.06 9.95 0.99
CA ARG A 167 -11.94 10.70 2.25
C ARG A 167 -12.16 9.85 3.48
N LEU A 168 -13.07 8.86 3.40
CA LEU A 168 -13.48 8.05 4.55
C LEU A 168 -12.67 6.75 4.69
N PHE A 169 -11.92 6.36 3.65
CA PHE A 169 -11.12 5.14 3.69
C PHE A 169 -10.02 5.15 4.77
N PRO A 170 -9.30 6.27 5.02
CA PRO A 170 -8.39 6.41 6.14
C PRO A 170 -9.15 6.64 7.46
N ASN A 171 -9.55 5.56 8.16
CA ASN A 171 -10.21 5.63 9.46
C ASN A 171 -9.79 4.48 10.37
#